data_449edbbb601c0cc02f910aa83f63d1a4
#
_entry.id   449edbbb601c0cc02f910aa83f63d1a4
#
_cell.length_a   1.000
_cell.length_b   1.000
_cell.length_c   1.000
_cell.angle_alpha   90.00
_cell.angle_beta   90.00
_cell.angle_gamma   90.00
#
_symmetry.space_group_name_H-M   'P 1'
#
loop_
_entity.id
_entity.type
_entity.pdbx_description
1 polymer ?
#
loop_
_entity_poly.entity_id
_entity_poly.type
_entity_poly.pdbx_seq_one_letter_code
_entity_poly.pdbx_strand_id
1 'polypeptide(L)'
;LKWTKWHGAGNDFLIGDWSELYEESAWQTLIAKISHRHFGVGADGVMLVAPSQNLEYAARMLYYNSDGSRAAMCGNGIRCFSAHLHRLGMVKEGGFKILTDDGPKDVLLTVGEEGYKIRISMGAAVFAADQIPVVAEKGYMLDEEIEVAGSRIKATALRVGVPHLVIEMDELLETEIRRLGPLLENHPLFPQKINVNFVKQTSASALEVVTWERGAGLTLACGTGACASFYALLHAGRLERSAAVTVPGGVLEISANDTEEILMTGPAVAVAEVETFEAIK
;
A
#
# COMPACT_ATOMS: atom_id res chain seq x y z
N LEU A 1 -21.61 -16.11 4.50
CA LEU A 1 -20.18 -16.08 4.78
C LEU A 1 -19.87 -15.08 5.87
N LYS A 2 -18.86 -15.38 6.71
CA LYS A 2 -18.40 -14.47 7.78
C LYS A 2 -17.17 -13.72 7.35
N TRP A 3 -17.13 -12.44 7.71
CA TRP A 3 -16.06 -11.51 7.39
C TRP A 3 -15.72 -10.68 8.60
N THR A 4 -14.46 -10.32 8.74
CA THR A 4 -14.06 -9.25 9.66
C THR A 4 -13.66 -8.04 8.82
N LYS A 5 -14.24 -6.89 9.13
CA LYS A 5 -13.84 -5.62 8.52
C LYS A 5 -12.69 -5.02 9.28
N TRP A 6 -11.65 -4.62 8.55
CA TRP A 6 -10.43 -4.01 9.05
C TRP A 6 -10.10 -2.74 8.28
N HIS A 7 -9.29 -1.87 8.86
CA HIS A 7 -8.57 -0.85 8.11
C HIS A 7 -7.13 -0.68 8.61
N GLY A 8 -6.24 -0.29 7.67
CA GLY A 8 -4.89 0.16 7.95
C GLY A 8 -4.70 1.57 7.40
N ALA A 9 -4.66 2.56 8.30
CA ALA A 9 -4.58 3.98 7.92
C ALA A 9 -5.68 4.41 6.93
N GLY A 10 -6.95 4.01 7.19
CA GLY A 10 -8.11 4.38 6.39
C GLY A 10 -8.37 3.52 5.15
N ASN A 11 -7.40 2.76 4.67
CA ASN A 11 -7.59 1.78 3.60
C ASN A 11 -8.27 0.53 4.20
N ASP A 12 -9.48 0.18 3.72
CA ASP A 12 -10.38 -0.75 4.40
C ASP A 12 -10.57 -2.07 3.65
N PHE A 13 -10.64 -3.16 4.41
CA PHE A 13 -10.66 -4.51 3.87
C PHE A 13 -11.70 -5.38 4.56
N LEU A 14 -12.23 -6.37 3.82
CA LEU A 14 -12.91 -7.51 4.37
C LEU A 14 -11.95 -8.71 4.38
N ILE A 15 -11.85 -9.40 5.49
CA ILE A 15 -11.02 -10.60 5.62
C ILE A 15 -11.90 -11.78 6.02
N GLY A 16 -11.79 -12.88 5.30
CA GLY A 16 -12.54 -14.11 5.55
C GLY A 16 -11.75 -15.35 5.16
N ASP A 17 -12.35 -16.52 5.38
CA ASP A 17 -11.71 -17.79 5.08
C ASP A 17 -11.88 -18.16 3.59
N TRP A 18 -10.77 -18.63 3.00
CA TRP A 18 -10.81 -19.21 1.67
C TRP A 18 -11.37 -20.64 1.73
N SER A 19 -12.08 -21.04 0.67
CA SER A 19 -12.57 -22.40 0.51
C SER A 19 -12.31 -22.90 -0.91
N GLU A 20 -11.74 -24.08 -1.03
CA GLU A 20 -11.51 -24.78 -2.29
C GLU A 20 -12.79 -25.28 -2.95
N LEU A 21 -13.94 -25.22 -2.24
CA LEU A 21 -15.25 -25.59 -2.78
C LEU A 21 -15.75 -24.61 -3.84
N TYR A 22 -15.08 -23.45 -3.99
CA TYR A 22 -15.51 -22.40 -4.89
C TYR A 22 -14.44 -22.07 -5.93
N GLU A 23 -14.88 -21.97 -7.18
CA GLU A 23 -14.05 -21.56 -8.30
C GLU A 23 -13.54 -20.10 -8.14
N GLU A 24 -12.40 -19.79 -8.69
CA GLU A 24 -11.82 -18.44 -8.66
C GLU A 24 -12.78 -17.37 -9.18
N SER A 25 -13.50 -17.67 -10.28
CA SER A 25 -14.50 -16.76 -10.88
C SER A 25 -15.68 -16.47 -9.97
N ALA A 26 -16.08 -17.45 -9.14
CA ALA A 26 -17.13 -17.28 -8.16
C ALA A 26 -16.68 -16.35 -7.01
N TRP A 27 -15.43 -16.49 -6.55
CA TRP A 27 -14.82 -15.56 -5.61
C TRP A 27 -14.76 -14.15 -6.17
N GLN A 28 -14.26 -13.96 -7.39
CA GLN A 28 -14.18 -12.64 -8.03
C GLN A 28 -15.54 -11.95 -8.12
N THR A 29 -16.57 -12.69 -8.52
CA THR A 29 -17.95 -12.19 -8.63
C THR A 29 -18.51 -11.78 -7.26
N LEU A 30 -18.33 -12.60 -6.24
CA LEU A 30 -18.79 -12.30 -4.88
C LEU A 30 -18.06 -11.06 -4.34
N ILE A 31 -16.73 -11.04 -4.48
CA ILE A 31 -15.89 -9.95 -3.98
C ILE A 31 -16.30 -8.60 -4.58
N ALA A 32 -16.52 -8.54 -5.89
CA ALA A 32 -17.00 -7.33 -6.54
C ALA A 32 -18.34 -6.84 -5.96
N LYS A 33 -19.24 -7.76 -5.63
CA LYS A 33 -20.53 -7.41 -5.02
C LYS A 33 -20.39 -6.93 -3.59
N ILE A 34 -19.69 -7.68 -2.72
CA ILE A 34 -19.59 -7.31 -1.29
C ILE A 34 -18.75 -6.07 -1.06
N SER A 35 -17.80 -5.76 -1.95
CA SER A 35 -16.96 -4.57 -1.90
C SER A 35 -17.69 -3.31 -2.29
N HIS A 36 -18.84 -3.40 -2.97
CA HIS A 36 -19.59 -2.23 -3.40
C HIS A 36 -20.13 -1.44 -2.20
N ARG A 37 -19.78 -0.15 -2.10
CA ARG A 37 -20.03 0.67 -0.89
C ARG A 37 -21.51 0.96 -0.62
N HIS A 38 -22.37 0.87 -1.63
CA HIS A 38 -23.82 1.14 -1.50
C HIS A 38 -24.68 -0.14 -1.53
N PHE A 39 -24.23 -1.18 -2.23
CA PHE A 39 -25.01 -2.40 -2.44
C PHE A 39 -24.39 -3.63 -1.78
N GLY A 40 -23.21 -3.51 -1.20
CA GLY A 40 -22.51 -4.52 -0.42
C GLY A 40 -22.17 -4.00 0.98
N VAL A 41 -21.15 -4.61 1.58
CA VAL A 41 -20.55 -4.16 2.84
C VAL A 41 -19.67 -2.94 2.63
N GLY A 42 -19.07 -2.85 1.43
CA GLY A 42 -18.12 -1.80 1.07
C GLY A 42 -16.70 -2.11 1.58
N ALA A 43 -15.73 -2.13 0.68
CA ALA A 43 -14.31 -2.26 1.02
C ALA A 43 -13.46 -1.84 -0.20
N ASP A 44 -12.20 -1.44 0.07
CA ASP A 44 -11.19 -1.20 -0.98
C ASP A 44 -10.64 -2.52 -1.53
N GLY A 45 -10.75 -3.60 -0.77
CA GLY A 45 -10.37 -4.93 -1.19
C GLY A 45 -10.79 -6.03 -0.21
N VAL A 46 -10.57 -7.26 -0.63
CA VAL A 46 -10.89 -8.46 0.16
C VAL A 46 -9.67 -9.36 0.24
N MET A 47 -9.44 -9.92 1.40
CA MET A 47 -8.40 -10.92 1.60
C MET A 47 -9.00 -12.22 2.12
N LEU A 48 -8.52 -13.33 1.58
CA LEU A 48 -8.92 -14.65 2.01
C LEU A 48 -7.75 -15.36 2.69
N VAL A 49 -8.02 -15.92 3.87
CA VAL A 49 -7.08 -16.73 4.62
C VAL A 49 -7.09 -18.13 4.03
N ALA A 50 -6.06 -18.46 3.26
CA ALA A 50 -5.88 -19.80 2.70
C ALA A 50 -4.80 -20.59 3.47
N PRO A 51 -4.91 -21.92 3.57
CA PRO A 51 -3.88 -22.74 4.18
C PRO A 51 -2.59 -22.67 3.35
N SER A 52 -1.45 -22.69 4.01
CA SER A 52 -0.15 -22.88 3.36
C SER A 52 0.26 -24.34 3.44
N GLN A 53 0.72 -24.92 2.32
CA GLN A 53 1.30 -26.28 2.31
C GLN A 53 2.71 -26.31 2.95
N ASN A 54 3.38 -25.15 3.04
CA ASN A 54 4.67 -25.01 3.70
C ASN A 54 4.47 -24.42 5.09
N LEU A 55 4.87 -25.19 6.12
CA LEU A 55 4.75 -24.81 7.54
C LEU A 55 5.61 -23.60 7.94
N GLU A 56 6.52 -23.15 7.07
CA GLU A 56 7.26 -21.90 7.28
C GLU A 56 6.35 -20.66 7.25
N TYR A 57 5.21 -20.75 6.57
CA TYR A 57 4.26 -19.65 6.43
C TYR A 57 3.04 -19.87 7.32
N ALA A 58 2.68 -18.87 8.10
CA ALA A 58 1.52 -18.91 8.98
C ALA A 58 0.20 -19.10 8.20
N ALA A 59 0.11 -18.50 7.02
CA ALA A 59 -1.01 -18.65 6.09
C ALA A 59 -0.59 -18.17 4.69
N ARG A 60 -1.44 -18.45 3.69
CA ARG A 60 -1.40 -17.80 2.38
C ARG A 60 -2.46 -16.70 2.32
N MET A 61 -2.06 -15.50 1.96
CA MET A 61 -2.95 -14.37 1.71
C MET A 61 -3.33 -14.34 0.23
N LEU A 62 -4.62 -14.48 -0.07
CA LEU A 62 -5.17 -14.23 -1.40
C LEU A 62 -5.84 -12.86 -1.38
N TYR A 63 -5.31 -11.91 -2.17
CA TYR A 63 -5.79 -10.54 -2.17
C TYR A 63 -6.52 -10.20 -3.46
N TYR A 64 -7.66 -9.54 -3.33
CA TYR A 64 -8.51 -9.08 -4.42
C TYR A 64 -8.85 -7.60 -4.24
N ASN A 65 -8.80 -6.85 -5.33
CA ASN A 65 -9.32 -5.49 -5.39
C ASN A 65 -10.85 -5.47 -5.27
N SER A 66 -11.41 -4.29 -5.04
CA SER A 66 -12.87 -4.11 -4.91
C SER A 66 -13.68 -4.48 -6.17
N ASP A 67 -13.05 -4.52 -7.34
CA ASP A 67 -13.66 -4.97 -8.60
C ASP A 67 -13.64 -6.51 -8.79
N GLY A 68 -13.08 -7.25 -7.84
CA GLY A 68 -12.90 -8.70 -7.89
C GLY A 68 -11.62 -9.14 -8.59
N SER A 69 -10.84 -8.26 -9.18
CA SER A 69 -9.56 -8.61 -9.80
C SER A 69 -8.54 -9.03 -8.74
N ARG A 70 -7.78 -10.09 -9.03
CA ARG A 70 -6.73 -10.55 -8.14
C ARG A 70 -5.51 -9.65 -8.21
N ALA A 71 -4.90 -9.36 -7.08
CA ALA A 71 -3.68 -8.58 -6.97
C ALA A 71 -2.64 -9.31 -6.11
N ALA A 72 -1.36 -9.06 -6.41
CA ALA A 72 -0.27 -9.84 -5.83
C ALA A 72 -0.05 -9.54 -4.33
N MET A 73 -0.19 -8.28 -3.92
CA MET A 73 0.06 -7.83 -2.53
C MET A 73 -0.51 -6.43 -2.30
N CYS A 74 -0.82 -6.12 -1.04
CA CYS A 74 -1.15 -4.77 -0.57
C CYS A 74 -0.49 -4.53 0.78
N GLY A 75 0.35 -3.49 0.88
CA GLY A 75 1.08 -3.15 2.10
C GLY A 75 0.17 -2.82 3.30
N ASN A 76 -0.93 -2.10 3.08
CA ASN A 76 -1.93 -1.84 4.13
C ASN A 76 -2.71 -3.12 4.46
N GLY A 77 -3.05 -3.91 3.43
CA GLY A 77 -3.80 -5.14 3.57
C GLY A 77 -3.06 -6.20 4.39
N ILE A 78 -1.78 -6.42 4.13
CA ILE A 78 -1.02 -7.46 4.86
C ILE A 78 -0.90 -7.14 6.36
N ARG A 79 -0.90 -5.84 6.76
CA ARG A 79 -0.98 -5.49 8.19
C ARG A 79 -2.30 -5.92 8.80
N CYS A 80 -3.42 -5.61 8.14
CA CYS A 80 -4.75 -6.03 8.57
C CYS A 80 -4.87 -7.56 8.61
N PHE A 81 -4.34 -8.24 7.59
CA PHE A 81 -4.31 -9.70 7.51
C PHE A 81 -3.51 -10.31 8.68
N SER A 82 -2.35 -9.75 9.01
CA SER A 82 -1.51 -10.19 10.13
C SER A 82 -2.24 -10.07 11.49
N ALA A 83 -2.89 -8.93 11.71
CA ALA A 83 -3.69 -8.70 12.91
C ALA A 83 -4.90 -9.67 12.98
N HIS A 84 -5.50 -9.97 11.83
CA HIS A 84 -6.59 -10.94 11.75
C HIS A 84 -6.11 -12.35 12.10
N LEU A 85 -4.95 -12.81 11.60
CA LEU A 85 -4.38 -14.11 11.99
C LEU A 85 -4.10 -14.18 13.50
N HIS A 86 -3.61 -13.09 14.10
CA HIS A 86 -3.40 -13.03 15.55
C HIS A 86 -4.73 -13.12 16.31
N ARG A 87 -5.76 -12.40 15.87
CA ARG A 87 -7.12 -12.47 16.45
C ARG A 87 -7.72 -13.87 16.38
N LEU A 88 -7.42 -14.64 15.34
CA LEU A 88 -7.83 -16.05 15.19
C LEU A 88 -6.97 -17.03 16.03
N GLY A 89 -5.90 -16.55 16.69
CA GLY A 89 -4.96 -17.41 17.44
C GLY A 89 -4.03 -18.24 16.56
N MET A 90 -3.96 -17.95 15.25
CA MET A 90 -3.09 -18.65 14.29
C MET A 90 -1.63 -18.24 14.44
N VAL A 91 -1.35 -17.02 14.89
CA VAL A 91 -0.02 -16.50 15.18
C VAL A 91 0.01 -15.83 16.55
N LYS A 92 1.20 -15.71 17.12
CA LYS A 92 1.48 -14.95 18.36
C LYS A 92 2.20 -13.66 18.00
N GLU A 93 2.35 -12.76 18.99
CA GLU A 93 3.27 -11.64 18.86
C GLU A 93 4.67 -12.13 18.52
N GLY A 94 5.38 -11.32 17.71
CA GLY A 94 6.72 -11.64 17.23
C GLY A 94 6.78 -11.75 15.72
N GLY A 95 7.85 -12.38 15.23
CA GLY A 95 8.13 -12.55 13.81
C GLY A 95 7.47 -13.80 13.23
N PHE A 96 6.87 -13.68 12.06
CA PHE A 96 6.36 -14.80 11.26
C PHE A 96 6.34 -14.42 9.76
N LYS A 97 6.07 -15.39 8.91
CA LYS A 97 5.99 -15.18 7.45
C LYS A 97 4.59 -15.46 6.93
N ILE A 98 4.17 -14.67 5.96
CA ILE A 98 2.94 -14.84 5.19
C ILE A 98 3.33 -15.07 3.72
N LEU A 99 2.73 -16.07 3.10
CA LEU A 99 2.87 -16.31 1.66
C LEU A 99 1.88 -15.42 0.90
N THR A 100 2.35 -14.63 -0.04
CA THR A 100 1.54 -13.81 -0.96
C THR A 100 1.83 -14.20 -2.40
N ASP A 101 1.05 -13.70 -3.36
CA ASP A 101 1.33 -13.89 -4.78
C ASP A 101 2.57 -13.09 -5.25
N ASP A 102 3.04 -12.13 -4.45
CA ASP A 102 4.33 -11.43 -4.61
C ASP A 102 5.46 -12.10 -3.78
N GLY A 103 5.31 -13.37 -3.45
CA GLY A 103 6.24 -14.14 -2.65
C GLY A 103 6.07 -13.99 -1.14
N PRO A 104 6.98 -14.59 -0.35
CA PRO A 104 6.96 -14.51 1.11
C PRO A 104 7.17 -13.09 1.61
N LYS A 105 6.47 -12.73 2.69
CA LYS A 105 6.65 -11.47 3.40
C LYS A 105 6.94 -11.72 4.87
N ASP A 106 8.02 -11.13 5.34
CA ASP A 106 8.38 -11.13 6.76
C ASP A 106 7.55 -10.08 7.48
N VAL A 107 6.92 -10.50 8.58
CA VAL A 107 6.05 -9.69 9.41
C VAL A 107 6.56 -9.72 10.84
N LEU A 108 6.59 -8.56 11.49
CA LEU A 108 6.75 -8.45 12.94
C LEU A 108 5.50 -7.78 13.52
N LEU A 109 4.78 -8.51 14.35
CA LEU A 109 3.56 -8.07 15.01
C LEU A 109 3.80 -7.82 16.49
N THR A 110 3.39 -6.66 16.99
CA THR A 110 3.33 -6.32 18.41
C THR A 110 1.95 -5.75 18.74
N VAL A 111 1.51 -5.97 19.99
CA VAL A 111 0.26 -5.43 20.52
C VAL A 111 0.59 -4.53 21.70
N GLY A 112 0.27 -3.25 21.58
CA GLY A 112 0.45 -2.25 22.64
C GLY A 112 -0.88 -1.68 23.12
N GLU A 113 -0.80 -0.66 23.99
CA GLU A 113 -1.98 0.04 24.50
C GLU A 113 -2.83 0.68 23.39
N GLU A 114 -2.20 1.12 22.31
CA GLU A 114 -2.83 1.72 21.13
C GLU A 114 -3.32 0.68 20.10
N GLY A 115 -3.19 -0.62 20.39
CA GLY A 115 -3.57 -1.72 19.51
C GLY A 115 -2.39 -2.31 18.73
N TYR A 116 -2.69 -2.83 17.53
CA TYR A 116 -1.71 -3.50 16.69
C TYR A 116 -0.72 -2.53 16.06
N LYS A 117 0.59 -2.85 16.18
CA LYS A 117 1.68 -2.30 15.38
C LYS A 117 2.31 -3.42 14.57
N ILE A 118 2.23 -3.32 13.25
CA ILE A 118 2.74 -4.36 12.35
C ILE A 118 3.79 -3.77 11.43
N ARG A 119 4.99 -4.34 11.50
CA ARG A 119 6.10 -4.02 10.61
C ARG A 119 6.22 -5.07 9.52
N ILE A 120 6.35 -4.60 8.28
CA ILE A 120 6.55 -5.44 7.10
C ILE A 120 7.74 -4.93 6.28
N SER A 121 8.42 -5.85 5.60
CA SER A 121 9.41 -5.50 4.59
C SER A 121 8.71 -5.10 3.29
N MET A 122 9.11 -3.96 2.76
CA MET A 122 8.64 -3.44 1.46
C MET A 122 9.65 -3.67 0.34
N GLY A 123 10.78 -4.33 0.67
CA GLY A 123 11.90 -4.51 -0.24
C GLY A 123 12.75 -3.26 -0.42
N ALA A 124 13.58 -3.25 -1.46
CA ALA A 124 14.45 -2.12 -1.79
C ALA A 124 13.81 -1.19 -2.84
N ALA A 125 14.17 0.09 -2.80
CA ALA A 125 13.81 1.03 -3.84
C ALA A 125 14.68 0.83 -5.09
N VAL A 126 14.10 1.07 -6.27
CA VAL A 126 14.78 0.98 -7.56
C VAL A 126 14.60 2.30 -8.30
N PHE A 127 15.72 2.88 -8.78
CA PHE A 127 15.73 4.15 -9.53
C PHE A 127 15.96 3.95 -11.04
N ALA A 128 16.29 2.74 -11.48
CA ALA A 128 16.56 2.46 -12.89
C ALA A 128 15.30 2.70 -13.75
N ALA A 129 15.42 3.58 -14.75
CA ALA A 129 14.29 4.07 -15.55
C ALA A 129 13.54 2.96 -16.30
N ASP A 130 14.25 1.93 -16.76
CA ASP A 130 13.67 0.77 -17.44
C ASP A 130 12.82 -0.10 -16.50
N GLN A 131 13.11 -0.10 -15.20
CA GLN A 131 12.35 -0.81 -14.18
C GLN A 131 11.18 0.00 -13.59
N ILE A 132 11.12 1.32 -13.90
CA ILE A 132 10.04 2.23 -13.47
C ILE A 132 9.05 2.50 -14.62
N PRO A 133 9.29 2.07 -15.82
CA PRO A 133 8.92 2.53 -17.17
C PRO A 133 8.76 4.06 -17.27
N VAL A 134 9.90 4.78 -17.05
CA VAL A 134 10.00 6.22 -17.22
C VAL A 134 10.95 6.57 -18.38
N VAL A 135 10.58 7.55 -19.18
CA VAL A 135 11.44 8.08 -20.25
C VAL A 135 12.42 9.07 -19.60
N ALA A 136 13.66 8.64 -19.44
CA ALA A 136 14.73 9.46 -18.82
C ALA A 136 16.06 9.27 -19.58
N GLU A 137 16.63 10.35 -20.08
CA GLU A 137 17.88 10.32 -20.89
C GLU A 137 19.08 9.75 -20.10
N LYS A 138 19.14 10.02 -18.80
CA LYS A 138 20.23 9.57 -17.93
C LYS A 138 20.06 8.13 -17.41
N GLY A 139 18.97 7.44 -17.78
CA GLY A 139 18.64 6.12 -17.24
C GLY A 139 18.07 6.13 -15.82
N TYR A 140 17.80 7.30 -15.25
CA TYR A 140 17.12 7.55 -13.99
C TYR A 140 16.50 8.95 -14.00
N MET A 141 15.53 9.21 -13.11
CA MET A 141 14.90 10.53 -12.89
C MET A 141 15.02 10.90 -11.42
N LEU A 142 16.01 11.73 -11.10
CA LEU A 142 16.31 12.22 -9.74
C LEU A 142 16.34 13.75 -9.77
N ASP A 143 15.41 14.40 -9.06
CA ASP A 143 15.26 15.86 -9.00
C ASP A 143 15.24 16.55 -10.37
N GLU A 144 14.62 15.89 -11.35
CA GLU A 144 14.52 16.37 -12.74
C GLU A 144 13.28 17.28 -12.91
N GLU A 145 13.40 18.31 -13.75
CA GLU A 145 12.28 19.19 -14.07
C GLU A 145 11.32 18.55 -15.04
N ILE A 146 10.03 18.51 -14.67
CA ILE A 146 8.90 18.10 -15.53
C ILE A 146 8.07 19.35 -15.85
N GLU A 147 7.74 19.54 -17.12
CA GLU A 147 6.81 20.60 -17.53
C GLU A 147 5.38 20.07 -17.48
N VAL A 148 4.55 20.61 -16.59
CA VAL A 148 3.15 20.25 -16.44
C VAL A 148 2.30 21.48 -16.20
N ALA A 149 1.19 21.61 -16.92
CA ALA A 149 0.24 22.73 -16.83
C ALA A 149 0.90 24.13 -16.96
N GLY A 150 1.96 24.24 -17.78
CA GLY A 150 2.71 25.50 -17.99
C GLY A 150 3.66 25.88 -16.86
N SER A 151 3.90 24.98 -15.90
CA SER A 151 4.86 25.16 -14.81
C SER A 151 5.94 24.07 -14.87
N ARG A 152 7.13 24.37 -14.33
CA ARG A 152 8.18 23.36 -14.13
C ARG A 152 8.18 22.91 -12.69
N ILE A 153 8.14 21.60 -12.50
CA ILE A 153 8.10 20.95 -11.19
C ILE A 153 9.24 19.96 -11.11
N LYS A 154 10.01 19.99 -10.03
CA LYS A 154 11.04 18.99 -9.76
C LYS A 154 10.42 17.69 -9.24
N ALA A 155 10.91 16.59 -9.77
CA ALA A 155 10.37 15.27 -9.44
C ALA A 155 11.45 14.18 -9.44
N THR A 156 11.23 13.17 -8.62
CA THR A 156 12.03 11.96 -8.55
C THR A 156 11.15 10.76 -8.83
N ALA A 157 11.56 9.90 -9.77
CA ALA A 157 10.85 8.65 -10.05
C ALA A 157 11.62 7.47 -9.45
N LEU A 158 10.89 6.57 -8.78
CA LEU A 158 11.44 5.33 -8.23
C LEU A 158 10.35 4.26 -8.16
N ARG A 159 10.76 3.02 -7.98
CA ARG A 159 9.85 1.90 -7.74
C ARG A 159 10.06 1.34 -6.33
N VAL A 160 8.95 1.27 -5.58
CA VAL A 160 8.82 0.48 -4.35
C VAL A 160 7.59 -0.40 -4.53
N GLY A 161 7.81 -1.66 -4.90
CA GLY A 161 6.75 -2.54 -5.40
C GLY A 161 6.21 -2.11 -6.77
N VAL A 162 5.63 -0.92 -6.86
CA VAL A 162 5.07 -0.30 -8.07
C VAL A 162 5.74 1.05 -8.36
N PRO A 163 5.59 1.60 -9.60
CA PRO A 163 6.15 2.91 -9.97
C PRO A 163 5.54 4.08 -9.22
N HIS A 164 6.40 4.99 -8.75
CA HIS A 164 6.05 6.20 -8.04
C HIS A 164 6.81 7.42 -8.57
N LEU A 165 6.13 8.53 -8.69
CA LEU A 165 6.68 9.87 -8.86
C LEU A 165 6.56 10.62 -7.54
N VAL A 166 7.62 11.22 -7.06
CA VAL A 166 7.67 12.00 -5.81
C VAL A 166 7.91 13.46 -6.16
N ILE A 167 7.03 14.33 -5.69
CA ILE A 167 7.06 15.78 -5.92
C ILE A 167 6.97 16.49 -4.58
N GLU A 168 7.93 17.36 -4.31
CA GLU A 168 7.91 18.16 -3.11
C GLU A 168 7.10 19.43 -3.30
N MET A 169 6.33 19.77 -2.26
CA MET A 169 5.48 20.96 -2.22
C MET A 169 5.63 21.65 -0.85
N ASP A 170 5.54 22.98 -0.84
CA ASP A 170 5.51 23.75 0.41
C ASP A 170 4.22 23.50 1.19
N GLU A 171 3.10 23.32 0.47
CA GLU A 171 1.79 23.01 1.04
C GLU A 171 1.04 21.94 0.21
N LEU A 172 0.41 21.00 0.88
CA LEU A 172 -0.37 19.93 0.27
C LEU A 172 -1.85 20.34 0.09
N LEU A 173 -2.10 21.31 -0.79
CA LEU A 173 -3.45 21.78 -1.08
C LEU A 173 -4.19 20.75 -1.96
N GLU A 174 -5.31 20.24 -1.49
CA GLU A 174 -6.10 19.23 -2.21
C GLU A 174 -6.52 19.70 -3.61
N THR A 175 -6.82 20.99 -3.78
CA THR A 175 -7.16 21.58 -5.07
C THR A 175 -6.04 21.45 -6.10
N GLU A 176 -4.80 21.70 -5.69
CA GLU A 176 -3.62 21.54 -6.54
C GLU A 176 -3.31 20.07 -6.84
N ILE A 177 -3.43 19.20 -5.84
CA ILE A 177 -3.24 17.77 -5.99
C ILE A 177 -4.25 17.19 -6.98
N ARG A 178 -5.53 17.57 -6.89
CA ARG A 178 -6.58 17.16 -7.84
C ARG A 178 -6.37 17.74 -9.24
N ARG A 179 -5.71 18.89 -9.37
CA ARG A 179 -5.38 19.49 -10.66
C ARG A 179 -4.18 18.80 -11.30
N LEU A 180 -3.11 18.57 -10.53
CA LEU A 180 -1.83 18.04 -11.05
C LEU A 180 -1.82 16.52 -11.15
N GLY A 181 -2.46 15.81 -10.22
CA GLY A 181 -2.43 14.36 -10.13
C GLY A 181 -2.75 13.64 -11.44
N PRO A 182 -3.91 13.90 -12.07
CA PRO A 182 -4.27 13.24 -13.34
C PRO A 182 -3.36 13.63 -14.51
N LEU A 183 -2.80 14.84 -14.51
CA LEU A 183 -1.88 15.30 -15.56
C LEU A 183 -0.53 14.59 -15.47
N LEU A 184 -0.03 14.41 -14.24
CA LEU A 184 1.22 13.72 -13.97
C LEU A 184 1.09 12.20 -14.10
N GLU A 185 -0.03 11.61 -13.64
CA GLU A 185 -0.32 10.19 -13.84
C GLU A 185 -0.22 9.80 -15.33
N ASN A 186 -0.75 10.67 -16.22
CA ASN A 186 -0.83 10.44 -17.65
C ASN A 186 0.25 11.19 -18.45
N HIS A 187 1.29 11.70 -17.78
CA HIS A 187 2.33 12.47 -18.45
C HIS A 187 3.10 11.59 -19.47
N PRO A 188 3.50 12.12 -20.65
CA PRO A 188 4.20 11.36 -21.71
C PRO A 188 5.49 10.68 -21.25
N LEU A 189 6.15 11.19 -20.21
CA LEU A 189 7.32 10.56 -19.61
C LEU A 189 7.00 9.22 -18.93
N PHE A 190 5.74 8.91 -18.64
CA PHE A 190 5.29 7.68 -17.97
C PHE A 190 4.33 6.89 -18.86
N PRO A 191 4.82 6.14 -19.87
CA PRO A 191 3.97 5.47 -20.85
C PRO A 191 3.05 4.39 -20.27
N GLN A 192 3.36 3.88 -19.07
CA GLN A 192 2.52 2.93 -18.33
C GLN A 192 1.78 3.59 -17.15
N LYS A 193 1.71 4.94 -17.14
CA LYS A 193 1.21 5.74 -16.03
C LYS A 193 2.00 5.51 -14.75
N ILE A 194 1.80 6.38 -13.75
CA ILE A 194 2.56 6.35 -12.50
C ILE A 194 1.69 6.79 -11.33
N ASN A 195 1.95 6.29 -10.11
CA ASN A 195 1.41 6.87 -8.89
C ASN A 195 2.16 8.16 -8.57
N VAL A 196 1.45 9.21 -8.20
CA VAL A 196 2.04 10.52 -7.91
C VAL A 196 1.92 10.83 -6.43
N ASN A 197 3.04 11.06 -5.76
CA ASN A 197 3.11 11.38 -4.35
C ASN A 197 3.51 12.84 -4.18
N PHE A 198 2.66 13.62 -3.58
CA PHE A 198 2.91 14.99 -3.19
C PHE A 198 3.39 15.01 -1.76
N VAL A 199 4.57 15.59 -1.51
CA VAL A 199 5.30 15.45 -0.25
C VAL A 199 5.63 16.82 0.32
N LYS A 200 5.40 16.97 1.63
CA LYS A 200 5.88 18.08 2.42
C LYS A 200 6.79 17.57 3.53
N GLN A 201 8.06 17.89 3.48
CA GLN A 201 8.99 17.59 4.57
C GLN A 201 8.71 18.54 5.73
N THR A 202 8.43 18.00 6.93
CA THR A 202 8.14 18.79 8.13
C THR A 202 9.33 18.85 9.10
N SER A 203 10.21 17.84 9.06
CA SER A 203 11.48 17.82 9.80
C SER A 203 12.47 16.82 9.17
N ALA A 204 13.64 16.64 9.77
CA ALA A 204 14.60 15.60 9.33
C ALA A 204 14.07 14.17 9.56
N SER A 205 13.05 13.98 10.40
CA SER A 205 12.45 12.67 10.74
C SER A 205 10.93 12.63 10.55
N ALA A 206 10.35 13.58 9.80
CA ALA A 206 8.91 13.59 9.54
C ALA A 206 8.56 14.22 8.20
N LEU A 207 7.55 13.66 7.53
CA LEU A 207 6.97 14.17 6.29
C LEU A 207 5.46 13.90 6.22
N GLU A 208 4.77 14.72 5.44
CA GLU A 208 3.39 14.53 5.05
C GLU A 208 3.33 14.08 3.59
N VAL A 209 2.48 13.13 3.28
CA VAL A 209 2.34 12.57 1.93
C VAL A 209 0.88 12.44 1.56
N VAL A 210 0.53 12.94 0.39
CA VAL A 210 -0.77 12.70 -0.25
C VAL A 210 -0.53 12.04 -1.60
N THR A 211 -1.17 10.90 -1.84
CA THR A 211 -0.96 10.13 -3.06
C THR A 211 -2.16 10.22 -3.99
N TRP A 212 -1.88 10.52 -5.24
CA TRP A 212 -2.76 10.27 -6.37
C TRP A 212 -2.39 8.92 -6.96
N GLU A 213 -3.19 7.89 -6.70
CA GLU A 213 -2.90 6.54 -7.16
C GLU A 213 -3.36 6.32 -8.60
N ARG A 214 -2.53 5.64 -9.37
CA ARG A 214 -2.77 5.26 -10.76
C ARG A 214 -4.08 4.48 -10.90
N GLY A 215 -5.03 5.08 -11.62
CA GLY A 215 -6.35 4.49 -11.86
C GLY A 215 -7.36 4.60 -10.71
N ALA A 216 -6.94 5.02 -9.53
CA ALA A 216 -7.81 5.18 -8.36
C ALA A 216 -7.98 6.64 -7.92
N GLY A 217 -7.04 7.52 -8.28
CA GLY A 217 -7.07 8.93 -7.91
C GLY A 217 -6.61 9.17 -6.46
N LEU A 218 -7.22 10.16 -5.79
CA LEU A 218 -6.86 10.53 -4.43
C LEU A 218 -7.30 9.46 -3.43
N THR A 219 -6.34 8.94 -2.64
CA THR A 219 -6.59 7.90 -1.63
C THR A 219 -6.19 8.35 -0.22
N LEU A 220 -6.72 7.68 0.80
CA LEU A 220 -6.40 7.97 2.20
C LEU A 220 -5.02 7.48 2.63
N ALA A 221 -4.53 6.40 2.01
CA ALA A 221 -3.21 5.85 2.31
C ALA A 221 -2.71 4.94 1.18
N CYS A 222 -1.52 5.26 0.67
CA CYS A 222 -0.75 4.42 -0.22
C CYS A 222 0.55 4.00 0.48
N GLY A 223 0.65 2.75 0.93
CA GLY A 223 1.82 2.27 1.67
C GLY A 223 3.11 2.33 0.86
N THR A 224 3.06 1.91 -0.42
CA THR A 224 4.20 1.98 -1.35
C THR A 224 4.56 3.42 -1.69
N GLY A 225 3.57 4.32 -1.80
CA GLY A 225 3.78 5.74 -2.03
C GLY A 225 4.44 6.43 -0.84
N ALA A 226 4.03 6.11 0.39
CA ALA A 226 4.68 6.59 1.60
C ALA A 226 6.15 6.14 1.67
N CYS A 227 6.42 4.86 1.38
CA CYS A 227 7.77 4.29 1.33
C CYS A 227 8.63 4.94 0.22
N ALA A 228 8.07 5.15 -0.96
CA ALA A 228 8.75 5.80 -2.07
C ALA A 228 9.10 7.26 -1.73
N SER A 229 8.19 7.99 -1.12
CA SER A 229 8.38 9.36 -0.67
C SER A 229 9.50 9.45 0.38
N PHE A 230 9.44 8.59 1.41
CA PHE A 230 10.49 8.50 2.41
C PHE A 230 11.85 8.23 1.77
N TYR A 231 11.93 7.21 0.89
CA TYR A 231 13.20 6.78 0.34
C TYR A 231 13.78 7.78 -0.68
N ALA A 232 12.96 8.50 -1.43
CA ALA A 232 13.40 9.58 -2.31
C ALA A 232 14.11 10.69 -1.52
N LEU A 233 13.54 11.14 -0.39
CA LEU A 233 14.13 12.17 0.46
C LEU A 233 15.33 11.63 1.25
N LEU A 234 15.32 10.39 1.70
CA LEU A 234 16.47 9.74 2.33
C LEU A 234 17.66 9.68 1.36
N HIS A 235 17.43 9.24 0.13
CA HIS A 235 18.45 9.16 -0.92
C HIS A 235 19.05 10.53 -1.26
N ALA A 236 18.24 11.58 -1.19
CA ALA A 236 18.68 12.96 -1.34
C ALA A 236 19.44 13.51 -0.10
N GLY A 237 19.64 12.71 0.94
CA GLY A 237 20.32 13.10 2.19
C GLY A 237 19.53 14.08 3.06
N ARG A 238 18.23 14.12 2.93
CA ARG A 238 17.36 15.13 3.58
C ARG A 238 16.55 14.56 4.74
N LEU A 239 16.38 13.25 4.82
CA LEU A 239 15.74 12.55 5.93
C LEU A 239 16.72 11.65 6.68
N GLU A 240 16.41 11.41 7.94
CA GLU A 240 17.03 10.37 8.75
C GLU A 240 16.60 8.98 8.24
N ARG A 241 17.33 7.92 8.64
CA ARG A 241 17.03 6.52 8.26
C ARG A 241 15.72 5.98 8.84
N SER A 242 15.02 6.76 9.65
CA SER A 242 13.68 6.47 10.17
C SER A 242 12.88 7.76 10.24
N ALA A 243 11.64 7.73 9.75
CA ALA A 243 10.76 8.90 9.76
C ALA A 243 9.29 8.51 9.98
N ALA A 244 8.56 9.43 10.61
CA ALA A 244 7.11 9.40 10.66
C ALA A 244 6.54 9.97 9.34
N VAL A 245 5.74 9.19 8.66
CA VAL A 245 5.08 9.56 7.40
C VAL A 245 3.59 9.71 7.66
N THR A 246 3.12 10.95 7.69
CA THR A 246 1.70 11.25 7.84
C THR A 246 1.02 11.19 6.48
N VAL A 247 0.02 10.34 6.36
CA VAL A 247 -0.90 10.25 5.22
C VAL A 247 -2.30 10.67 5.67
N PRO A 248 -3.24 11.01 4.77
CA PRO A 248 -4.60 11.44 5.18
C PRO A 248 -5.29 10.46 6.14
N GLY A 249 -5.02 9.17 6.03
CA GLY A 249 -5.63 8.12 6.86
C GLY A 249 -4.88 7.79 8.16
N GLY A 250 -3.73 8.41 8.45
CA GLY A 250 -2.98 8.15 9.68
C GLY A 250 -1.46 8.30 9.54
N VAL A 251 -0.73 7.74 10.49
CA VAL A 251 0.73 7.81 10.52
C VAL A 251 1.34 6.43 10.30
N LEU A 252 2.37 6.38 9.47
CA LEU A 252 3.22 5.21 9.23
C LEU A 252 4.64 5.54 9.70
N GLU A 253 5.29 4.61 10.39
CA GLU A 253 6.71 4.70 10.69
C GLU A 253 7.47 3.96 9.59
N ILE A 254 8.34 4.65 8.87
CA ILE A 254 9.11 4.05 7.78
C ILE A 254 10.60 4.20 8.08
N SER A 255 11.34 3.12 7.87
CA SER A 255 12.80 3.12 8.07
C SER A 255 13.50 2.33 6.97
N ALA A 256 14.78 2.61 6.75
CA ALA A 256 15.67 1.82 5.92
C ALA A 256 16.74 1.17 6.81
N ASN A 257 16.92 -0.15 6.67
CA ASN A 257 17.96 -0.88 7.39
C ASN A 257 19.34 -0.74 6.69
N ASP A 258 20.37 -1.35 7.25
CA ASP A 258 21.74 -1.25 6.71
C ASP A 258 21.92 -1.89 5.32
N THR A 259 20.99 -2.74 4.90
CA THR A 259 20.95 -3.35 3.56
C THR A 259 20.04 -2.59 2.59
N GLU A 260 19.63 -1.35 2.94
CA GLU A 260 18.74 -0.48 2.15
C GLU A 260 17.34 -1.07 1.93
N GLU A 261 16.95 -2.05 2.74
CA GLU A 261 15.59 -2.57 2.76
C GLU A 261 14.66 -1.63 3.50
N ILE A 262 13.53 -1.30 2.90
CA ILE A 262 12.52 -0.41 3.47
C ILE A 262 11.59 -1.24 4.35
N LEU A 263 11.46 -0.81 5.60
CA LEU A 263 10.57 -1.38 6.59
C LEU A 263 9.45 -0.39 6.88
N MET A 264 8.21 -0.83 6.74
CA MET A 264 7.03 -0.01 7.04
C MET A 264 6.29 -0.58 8.24
N THR A 265 6.11 0.23 9.26
CA THR A 265 5.32 -0.08 10.46
C THR A 265 4.06 0.77 10.47
N GLY A 266 2.93 0.16 10.75
CA GLY A 266 1.67 0.89 10.83
C GLY A 266 0.59 0.12 11.60
N PRO A 267 -0.54 0.79 11.88
CA PRO A 267 -1.66 0.21 12.59
C PRO A 267 -2.46 -0.76 11.73
N ALA A 268 -3.23 -1.61 12.42
CA ALA A 268 -4.36 -2.35 11.88
C ALA A 268 -5.49 -2.34 12.91
N VAL A 269 -6.68 -1.94 12.49
CA VAL A 269 -7.83 -1.76 13.38
C VAL A 269 -8.99 -2.63 12.90
N ALA A 270 -9.51 -3.49 13.78
CA ALA A 270 -10.74 -4.23 13.55
C ALA A 270 -11.94 -3.31 13.70
N VAL A 271 -12.83 -3.28 12.72
CA VAL A 271 -14.00 -2.39 12.71
C VAL A 271 -15.28 -3.12 13.10
N ALA A 272 -15.54 -4.27 12.46
CA ALA A 272 -16.77 -5.02 12.66
C ALA A 272 -16.62 -6.47 12.21
N GLU A 273 -17.49 -7.34 12.75
CA GLU A 273 -17.77 -8.66 12.20
C GLU A 273 -19.06 -8.58 11.37
N VAL A 274 -19.02 -9.15 10.18
CA VAL A 274 -20.11 -9.07 9.20
C VAL A 274 -20.46 -10.47 8.71
N GLU A 275 -21.74 -10.75 8.61
CA GLU A 275 -22.24 -11.95 7.95
C GLU A 275 -23.01 -11.56 6.68
N THR A 276 -22.58 -12.08 5.53
CA THR A 276 -23.28 -11.85 4.26
C THR A 276 -24.25 -13.00 3.98
N PHE A 277 -25.47 -12.65 3.53
CA PHE A 277 -26.51 -13.62 3.19
C PHE A 277 -26.30 -14.24 1.80
N GLU A 278 -25.42 -13.65 0.97
CA GLU A 278 -25.10 -14.20 -0.34
C GLU A 278 -24.24 -15.47 -0.19
N ALA A 279 -24.75 -16.56 -0.75
CA ALA A 279 -23.94 -17.74 -1.00
C ALA A 279 -23.19 -17.55 -2.33
N ILE A 280 -21.98 -18.10 -2.38
CA ILE A 280 -21.28 -18.29 -3.65
C ILE A 280 -22.09 -19.37 -4.40
N LYS A 281 -22.63 -19.03 -5.56
CA LYS A 281 -23.40 -19.96 -6.43
C LYS A 281 -22.48 -20.54 -7.49
#